data_d90726de9f6551e832374ffffd7bb6ef
#
_entry.id   d90726de9f6551e832374ffffd7bb6ef
#
_cell.length_a   1.000
_cell.length_b   1.000
_cell.length_c   1.000
_cell.angle_alpha   90.00
_cell.angle_beta   90.00
_cell.angle_gamma   90.00
#
_symmetry.space_group_name_H-M   'P 1'
#
loop_
_entity.id
_entity.type
_entity.pdbx_description
1 polymer ?
#
loop_
_entity_poly.entity_id
_entity_poly.type
_entity_poly.pdbx_seq_one_letter_code
_entity_poly.pdbx_strand_id
1 'polypeptide(L)'
;MTTLHASQPAQPAPMAGAARVLPQLQGVWRGDGWQQALQQRVQPSGHALLDAQLPGGGWPLGAMVELLQPAHGHAEWPLLLPGLAALMQRSAGQVVLVAPPCRPFAPGLEAAGVAAHRLCCVEADTHPGAHPGAHPAGDGAGLAWVCEQALRCRDVLAVLAWLPAGLPMAELRRLQWAAAAQGRILWLWREASAALQTVASAAPLRLQVVTELGEPGEGGTPACLRVQLLKRRGPALEHPLKLPLHHWAWQDVLQAQAQRRTRQADEAQRWLHGHGQLLPAEAPALQAAAHTLG
;
A
#
# COMPACT_ATOMS: atom_id res chain seq x y z
N MET A 1 -4.13 34.25 -85.19
CA MET A 1 -3.45 34.43 -83.88
C MET A 1 -4.19 33.57 -82.87
N THR A 2 -3.65 32.37 -82.65
CA THR A 2 -4.31 31.39 -81.85
C THR A 2 -3.54 31.30 -80.48
N THR A 3 -4.21 31.71 -79.42
CA THR A 3 -3.63 31.66 -78.09
C THR A 3 -3.77 30.27 -77.49
N LEU A 4 -2.63 29.63 -77.24
CA LEU A 4 -2.53 28.39 -76.54
C LEU A 4 -2.74 28.63 -75.05
N HIS A 5 -3.75 28.00 -74.48
CA HIS A 5 -4.00 27.96 -73.03
C HIS A 5 -3.20 26.82 -72.44
N ALA A 6 -2.20 27.15 -71.60
CA ALA A 6 -1.43 26.20 -70.87
C ALA A 6 -2.24 25.65 -69.66
N SER A 7 -2.55 24.35 -69.70
CA SER A 7 -3.18 23.66 -68.57
C SER A 7 -2.14 23.44 -67.46
N GLN A 8 -2.42 23.98 -66.25
CA GLN A 8 -1.67 23.67 -65.02
C GLN A 8 -1.90 22.20 -64.61
N PRO A 9 -0.86 21.50 -64.16
CA PRO A 9 -1.05 20.17 -63.63
C PRO A 9 -1.75 20.23 -62.27
N ALA A 10 -2.77 19.38 -62.06
CA ALA A 10 -3.50 19.20 -60.83
C ALA A 10 -2.58 18.73 -59.71
N GLN A 11 -2.58 19.42 -58.58
CA GLN A 11 -1.92 18.97 -57.34
C GLN A 11 -2.63 17.73 -56.81
N PRO A 12 -1.89 16.66 -56.41
CA PRO A 12 -2.52 15.50 -55.80
C PRO A 12 -3.07 15.90 -54.41
N ALA A 13 -4.32 15.53 -54.16
CA ALA A 13 -5.00 15.71 -52.88
C ALA A 13 -4.23 14.97 -51.76
N PRO A 14 -4.13 15.51 -50.53
CA PRO A 14 -3.50 14.81 -49.43
C PRO A 14 -4.31 13.54 -49.12
N MET A 15 -3.67 12.39 -49.28
CA MET A 15 -4.20 11.10 -48.82
C MET A 15 -4.44 11.19 -47.32
N ALA A 16 -5.69 11.37 -46.92
CA ALA A 16 -6.09 11.18 -45.53
C ALA A 16 -5.80 9.74 -45.14
N GLY A 17 -4.68 9.56 -44.44
CA GLY A 17 -4.32 8.26 -43.84
C GLY A 17 -5.44 7.84 -42.91
N ALA A 18 -6.23 6.86 -43.33
CA ALA A 18 -7.18 6.20 -42.48
C ALA A 18 -6.40 5.64 -41.27
N ALA A 19 -6.48 6.35 -40.13
CA ALA A 19 -5.98 5.84 -38.86
C ALA A 19 -6.66 4.49 -38.63
N ARG A 20 -5.90 3.41 -38.80
CA ARG A 20 -6.36 2.06 -38.50
C ARG A 20 -6.75 2.03 -37.03
N VAL A 21 -8.04 2.13 -36.75
CA VAL A 21 -8.61 1.91 -35.42
C VAL A 21 -8.42 0.41 -35.15
N LEU A 22 -7.28 0.07 -34.55
CA LEU A 22 -7.06 -1.29 -34.07
C LEU A 22 -8.03 -1.53 -32.90
N PRO A 23 -8.70 -2.69 -32.83
CA PRO A 23 -9.60 -3.01 -31.73
C PRO A 23 -8.85 -2.86 -30.39
N GLN A 24 -9.50 -2.24 -29.41
CA GLN A 24 -8.98 -2.12 -28.05
C GLN A 24 -8.97 -3.52 -27.42
N LEU A 25 -7.83 -4.19 -27.47
CA LEU A 25 -7.63 -5.42 -26.74
C LEU A 25 -7.49 -5.06 -25.25
N GLN A 26 -8.38 -5.58 -24.41
CA GLN A 26 -8.30 -5.41 -22.98
C GLN A 26 -6.94 -5.93 -22.47
N GLY A 27 -6.19 -5.07 -21.78
CA GLY A 27 -4.90 -5.43 -21.19
C GLY A 27 -3.66 -5.12 -22.05
N VAL A 28 -3.82 -4.63 -23.28
CA VAL A 28 -2.68 -4.15 -24.09
C VAL A 28 -2.54 -2.64 -23.91
N TRP A 29 -1.43 -2.22 -23.27
CA TRP A 29 -1.09 -0.81 -23.13
C TRP A 29 -0.43 -0.29 -24.42
N ARG A 30 -0.88 0.87 -24.88
CA ARG A 30 -0.21 1.65 -25.94
C ARG A 30 0.39 2.89 -25.31
N GLY A 31 1.51 3.38 -25.84
CA GLY A 31 2.19 4.56 -25.32
C GLY A 31 1.35 5.84 -25.26
N ASP A 32 0.29 5.92 -26.09
CA ASP A 32 -0.71 7.00 -26.09
C ASP A 32 -1.84 6.81 -25.07
N GLY A 33 -1.90 5.66 -24.41
CA GLY A 33 -2.94 5.31 -23.42
C GLY A 33 -2.82 6.04 -22.07
N TRP A 34 -1.88 6.98 -21.91
CA TRP A 34 -1.77 7.82 -20.71
C TRP A 34 -3.04 8.63 -20.46
N GLN A 35 -3.63 9.20 -21.51
CA GLN A 35 -4.90 9.94 -21.40
C GLN A 35 -6.07 9.05 -20.98
N GLN A 36 -6.11 7.78 -21.41
CA GLN A 36 -7.12 6.82 -20.97
C GLN A 36 -6.89 6.39 -19.51
N ALA A 37 -5.64 6.38 -19.04
CA ALA A 37 -5.33 6.12 -17.63
C ALA A 37 -5.84 7.22 -16.71
N LEU A 38 -5.92 8.47 -17.19
CA LEU A 38 -6.51 9.59 -16.44
C LEU A 38 -8.03 9.46 -16.26
N GLN A 39 -8.71 8.68 -17.09
CA GLN A 39 -10.15 8.38 -16.94
C GLN A 39 -10.43 7.16 -16.08
N GLN A 40 -9.40 6.45 -15.63
CA GLN A 40 -9.58 5.30 -14.75
C GLN A 40 -10.12 5.77 -13.40
N ARG A 41 -11.19 5.12 -12.93
CA ARG A 41 -11.70 5.35 -11.57
C ARG A 41 -10.63 4.95 -10.57
N VAL A 42 -10.32 5.83 -9.63
CA VAL A 42 -9.28 5.61 -8.63
C VAL A 42 -9.79 5.88 -7.21
N GLN A 43 -9.13 5.29 -6.25
CA GLN A 43 -9.23 5.58 -4.84
C GLN A 43 -7.96 6.32 -4.42
N PRO A 44 -8.03 7.58 -3.96
CA PRO A 44 -6.84 8.28 -3.44
C PRO A 44 -6.12 7.43 -2.39
N SER A 45 -4.80 7.39 -2.45
CA SER A 45 -4.00 6.64 -1.48
C SER A 45 -3.94 7.34 -0.11
N GLY A 46 -4.19 8.64 -0.10
CA GLY A 46 -4.00 9.51 1.06
C GLY A 46 -2.56 9.98 1.24
N HIS A 47 -1.65 9.58 0.34
CA HIS A 47 -0.28 10.08 0.26
C HIS A 47 -0.14 10.93 -1.00
N ALA A 48 -0.10 12.25 -0.86
CA ALA A 48 -0.06 13.18 -2.00
C ALA A 48 1.12 12.91 -2.94
N LEU A 49 2.29 12.56 -2.42
CA LEU A 49 3.47 12.22 -3.22
C LEU A 49 3.26 10.94 -4.04
N LEU A 50 2.57 9.95 -3.49
CA LEU A 50 2.26 8.72 -4.20
C LEU A 50 1.17 8.97 -5.23
N ASP A 51 0.09 9.66 -4.87
CA ASP A 51 -1.02 9.99 -5.76
C ASP A 51 -0.55 10.77 -7.00
N ALA A 52 0.40 11.70 -6.84
CA ALA A 52 1.01 12.43 -7.95
C ALA A 52 1.75 11.52 -8.94
N GLN A 53 2.15 10.33 -8.54
CA GLN A 53 2.86 9.36 -9.37
C GLN A 53 1.97 8.22 -9.86
N LEU A 54 0.82 8.00 -9.25
CA LEU A 54 -0.11 6.96 -9.67
C LEU A 54 -0.97 7.43 -10.87
N PRO A 55 -1.21 6.55 -11.85
CA PRO A 55 -2.11 6.86 -12.97
C PRO A 55 -3.52 7.21 -12.46
N GLY A 56 -4.00 8.39 -12.79
CA GLY A 56 -5.30 8.88 -12.34
C GLY A 56 -5.33 9.44 -10.92
N GLY A 57 -4.19 9.52 -10.22
CA GLY A 57 -4.08 10.16 -8.91
C GLY A 57 -4.50 9.28 -7.73
N GLY A 58 -4.33 7.96 -7.83
CA GLY A 58 -4.67 7.04 -6.73
C GLY A 58 -4.59 5.56 -7.10
N TRP A 59 -5.02 4.71 -6.19
CA TRP A 59 -5.12 3.28 -6.42
C TRP A 59 -6.16 2.98 -7.50
N PRO A 60 -5.83 2.18 -8.53
CA PRO A 60 -6.76 1.89 -9.62
C PRO A 60 -7.91 1.00 -9.14
N LEU A 61 -9.16 1.45 -9.32
CA LEU A 61 -10.33 0.62 -9.12
C LEU A 61 -10.45 -0.42 -10.23
N GLY A 62 -10.89 -1.62 -9.89
CA GLY A 62 -10.95 -2.74 -10.83
C GLY A 62 -9.57 -3.30 -11.16
N ALA A 63 -8.62 -3.24 -10.22
CA ALA A 63 -7.28 -3.73 -10.46
C ALA A 63 -6.69 -4.44 -9.24
N MET A 64 -5.80 -5.38 -9.53
CA MET A 64 -4.87 -5.93 -8.56
C MET A 64 -3.65 -5.02 -8.49
N VAL A 65 -3.29 -4.62 -7.27
CA VAL A 65 -2.07 -3.88 -6.95
C VAL A 65 -1.14 -4.84 -6.23
N GLU A 66 -0.01 -5.16 -6.82
CA GLU A 66 0.98 -6.04 -6.19
C GLU A 66 1.97 -5.22 -5.39
N LEU A 67 2.07 -5.56 -4.11
CA LEU A 67 2.90 -4.89 -3.10
C LEU A 67 3.96 -5.87 -2.61
N LEU A 68 5.22 -5.55 -2.86
CA LEU A 68 6.35 -6.38 -2.49
C LEU A 68 7.04 -5.78 -1.28
N GLN A 69 7.23 -6.59 -0.24
CA GLN A 69 7.94 -6.18 0.96
C GLN A 69 8.93 -7.26 1.42
N PRO A 70 9.97 -6.93 2.21
CA PRO A 70 10.81 -7.93 2.85
C PRO A 70 9.98 -8.91 3.70
N ALA A 71 10.46 -10.14 3.90
CA ALA A 71 9.76 -11.20 4.63
C ALA A 71 9.25 -10.76 6.02
N HIS A 72 9.98 -9.89 6.68
CA HIS A 72 9.62 -9.33 8.00
C HIS A 72 9.21 -7.85 7.92
N GLY A 73 8.79 -7.39 6.74
CA GLY A 73 8.29 -6.04 6.55
C GLY A 73 6.87 -5.89 7.08
N HIS A 74 6.55 -4.72 7.64
CA HIS A 74 5.22 -4.33 8.13
C HIS A 74 4.86 -2.95 7.59
N ALA A 75 4.85 -2.83 6.25
CA ALA A 75 4.58 -1.58 5.55
C ALA A 75 3.10 -1.42 5.16
N GLU A 76 2.29 -2.48 5.33
CA GLU A 76 0.92 -2.56 4.84
C GLU A 76 0.03 -1.48 5.43
N TRP A 77 -0.02 -1.38 6.74
CA TRP A 77 -0.91 -0.43 7.41
C TRP A 77 -0.48 1.01 7.17
N PRO A 78 0.78 1.41 7.39
CA PRO A 78 1.21 2.77 7.08
C PRO A 78 0.95 3.20 5.64
N LEU A 79 1.03 2.27 4.68
CA LEU A 79 0.77 2.57 3.28
C LEU A 79 -0.72 2.69 2.95
N LEU A 80 -1.56 1.81 3.51
CA LEU A 80 -2.95 1.67 3.09
C LEU A 80 -3.94 2.42 3.97
N LEU A 81 -3.63 2.65 5.26
CA LEU A 81 -4.57 3.23 6.22
C LEU A 81 -5.24 4.52 5.74
N PRO A 82 -4.53 5.54 5.21
CA PRO A 82 -5.19 6.79 4.86
C PRO A 82 -6.23 6.60 3.75
N GLY A 83 -5.88 5.86 2.71
CA GLY A 83 -6.79 5.55 1.60
C GLY A 83 -7.94 4.64 2.00
N LEU A 84 -7.66 3.65 2.87
CA LEU A 84 -8.65 2.69 3.37
C LEU A 84 -9.68 3.37 4.27
N ALA A 85 -9.24 4.22 5.21
CA ALA A 85 -10.12 5.01 6.06
C ALA A 85 -11.06 5.88 5.22
N ALA A 86 -10.52 6.61 4.24
CA ALA A 86 -11.30 7.43 3.32
C ALA A 86 -12.28 6.61 2.46
N LEU A 87 -11.92 5.40 2.04
CA LEU A 87 -12.82 4.48 1.31
C LEU A 87 -13.98 4.04 2.20
N MET A 88 -13.68 3.60 3.43
CA MET A 88 -14.69 3.10 4.37
C MET A 88 -15.63 4.18 4.89
N GLN A 89 -15.18 5.44 4.98
CA GLN A 89 -16.03 6.57 5.35
C GLN A 89 -17.05 6.92 4.26
N ARG A 90 -16.66 6.79 2.97
CA ARG A 90 -17.53 7.14 1.84
C ARG A 90 -18.44 6.03 1.37
N SER A 91 -18.17 4.80 1.75
CA SER A 91 -18.87 3.62 1.23
C SER A 91 -19.26 2.68 2.35
N ALA A 92 -20.49 2.19 2.31
CA ALA A 92 -20.92 1.05 3.13
C ALA A 92 -20.28 -0.23 2.58
N GLY A 93 -20.06 -1.22 3.46
CA GLY A 93 -19.49 -2.53 3.09
C GLY A 93 -18.27 -2.88 3.92
N GLN A 94 -17.70 -4.04 3.64
CA GLN A 94 -16.62 -4.64 4.40
C GLN A 94 -15.31 -4.64 3.61
N VAL A 95 -14.21 -4.76 4.32
CA VAL A 95 -12.89 -5.03 3.76
C VAL A 95 -12.47 -6.41 4.22
N VAL A 96 -12.07 -7.26 3.26
CA VAL A 96 -11.66 -8.63 3.56
C VAL A 96 -10.14 -8.70 3.60
N LEU A 97 -9.62 -9.26 4.68
CA LEU A 97 -8.20 -9.55 4.89
C LEU A 97 -8.01 -11.06 4.73
N VAL A 98 -7.20 -11.47 3.76
CA VAL A 98 -6.94 -12.89 3.48
C VAL A 98 -5.52 -13.24 3.89
N ALA A 99 -5.41 -14.17 4.83
CA ALA A 99 -4.15 -14.66 5.40
C ALA A 99 -3.24 -13.53 5.93
N PRO A 100 -3.75 -12.58 6.73
CA PRO A 100 -2.89 -11.56 7.32
C PRO A 100 -1.84 -12.22 8.22
N PRO A 101 -0.56 -11.74 8.20
CA PRO A 101 0.51 -12.35 8.99
C PRO A 101 0.28 -12.22 10.50
N CYS A 102 -0.47 -11.21 10.91
CA CYS A 102 -0.91 -10.98 12.27
C CYS A 102 -2.33 -10.45 12.28
N ARG A 103 -3.08 -10.74 13.34
CA ARG A 103 -4.40 -10.11 13.53
C ARG A 103 -4.23 -8.59 13.68
N PRO A 104 -4.99 -7.80 12.94
CA PRO A 104 -4.93 -6.35 13.04
C PRO A 104 -5.31 -5.87 14.45
N PHE A 105 -4.57 -4.89 14.95
CA PHE A 105 -4.85 -4.28 16.24
C PHE A 105 -5.99 -3.27 16.10
N ALA A 106 -7.22 -3.71 16.43
CA ALA A 106 -8.44 -2.94 16.24
C ALA A 106 -8.40 -1.50 16.83
N PRO A 107 -7.93 -1.26 18.07
CA PRO A 107 -7.87 0.10 18.61
C PRO A 107 -6.97 1.03 17.79
N GLY A 108 -5.86 0.53 17.26
CA GLY A 108 -4.98 1.30 16.40
C GLY A 108 -5.61 1.63 15.05
N LEU A 109 -6.37 0.71 14.48
CA LEU A 109 -7.10 0.92 13.22
C LEU A 109 -8.25 1.91 13.40
N GLU A 110 -9.00 1.81 14.49
CA GLU A 110 -10.10 2.74 14.81
C GLU A 110 -9.57 4.16 15.06
N ALA A 111 -8.47 4.28 15.80
CA ALA A 111 -7.77 5.54 15.93
C ALA A 111 -7.31 6.08 14.57
N ALA A 112 -7.08 5.22 13.55
CA ALA A 112 -6.76 5.53 12.17
C ALA A 112 -7.97 5.87 11.29
N GLY A 113 -9.17 5.87 11.85
CA GLY A 113 -10.40 6.09 11.10
C GLY A 113 -10.86 4.88 10.29
N VAL A 114 -10.26 3.69 10.51
CA VAL A 114 -10.69 2.43 9.92
C VAL A 114 -11.65 1.73 10.87
N ALA A 115 -12.88 1.52 10.46
CA ALA A 115 -13.93 0.84 11.25
C ALA A 115 -13.59 -0.65 11.40
N ALA A 116 -12.93 -1.04 12.50
CA ALA A 116 -12.42 -2.39 12.71
C ALA A 116 -13.51 -3.47 12.65
N HIS A 117 -14.73 -3.16 13.10
CA HIS A 117 -15.89 -4.06 13.01
C HIS A 117 -16.34 -4.37 11.58
N ARG A 118 -15.84 -3.63 10.57
CA ARG A 118 -16.09 -3.86 9.15
C ARG A 118 -14.94 -4.59 8.45
N LEU A 119 -13.95 -5.08 9.21
CA LEU A 119 -12.89 -5.93 8.70
C LEU A 119 -13.27 -7.40 8.90
N CYS A 120 -13.28 -8.15 7.81
CA CYS A 120 -13.46 -9.60 7.84
C CYS A 120 -12.12 -10.28 7.61
N CYS A 121 -11.59 -10.97 8.64
CA CYS A 121 -10.32 -11.68 8.54
C CYS A 121 -10.58 -13.15 8.20
N VAL A 122 -9.95 -13.62 7.12
CA VAL A 122 -9.89 -15.03 6.75
C VAL A 122 -8.44 -15.48 7.03
N GLU A 123 -8.28 -16.25 8.09
CA GLU A 123 -6.96 -16.77 8.47
C GLU A 123 -6.58 -17.96 7.58
N ALA A 124 -5.30 -18.10 7.28
CA ALA A 124 -4.80 -19.32 6.67
C ALA A 124 -4.90 -20.46 7.69
N ASP A 125 -5.58 -21.54 7.33
CA ASP A 125 -5.66 -22.72 8.19
C ASP A 125 -4.32 -23.45 8.17
N THR A 126 -3.51 -23.23 9.21
CA THR A 126 -2.19 -23.86 9.39
C THR A 126 -2.26 -25.13 10.21
N HIS A 127 -3.47 -25.57 10.65
CA HIS A 127 -3.63 -26.74 11.48
C HIS A 127 -3.56 -28.03 10.66
N PRO A 128 -2.66 -28.98 11.01
CA PRO A 128 -2.71 -30.31 10.46
C PRO A 128 -3.96 -31.01 11.02
N GLY A 129 -5.04 -31.11 10.24
CA GLY A 129 -6.29 -31.72 10.65
C GLY A 129 -7.57 -31.00 10.21
N ALA A 130 -7.46 -29.99 9.37
CA ALA A 130 -8.60 -29.33 8.75
C ALA A 130 -9.50 -30.36 8.03
N HIS A 131 -10.82 -30.19 8.16
CA HIS A 131 -11.88 -31.09 7.69
C HIS A 131 -11.63 -31.69 6.31
N PRO A 132 -11.96 -33.00 6.09
CA PRO A 132 -11.94 -33.61 4.76
C PRO A 132 -12.90 -32.87 3.83
N GLY A 133 -12.36 -32.16 2.84
CA GLY A 133 -13.09 -31.30 1.91
C GLY A 133 -12.81 -29.80 2.01
N ALA A 134 -12.14 -29.33 3.04
CA ALA A 134 -11.55 -28.00 3.05
C ALA A 134 -10.35 -28.01 2.08
N HIS A 135 -10.34 -27.10 1.11
CA HIS A 135 -9.10 -26.84 0.37
C HIS A 135 -8.05 -26.48 1.41
N PRO A 136 -6.88 -27.13 1.41
CA PRO A 136 -5.82 -26.79 2.36
C PRO A 136 -5.49 -25.31 2.18
N ALA A 137 -5.98 -24.49 3.12
CA ALA A 137 -5.78 -23.03 3.08
C ALA A 137 -4.29 -22.63 3.18
N GLY A 138 -3.40 -23.61 3.31
CA GLY A 138 -1.97 -23.45 3.24
C GLY A 138 -1.39 -23.41 1.84
N ASP A 139 -2.13 -23.84 0.80
CA ASP A 139 -1.69 -23.68 -0.58
C ASP A 139 -2.15 -22.32 -1.14
N GLY A 140 -1.28 -21.65 -1.89
CA GLY A 140 -1.60 -20.35 -2.46
C GLY A 140 -2.85 -20.36 -3.34
N ALA A 141 -3.28 -21.51 -3.88
CA ALA A 141 -4.45 -21.67 -4.73
C ALA A 141 -5.76 -21.54 -3.94
N GLY A 142 -5.83 -22.12 -2.73
CA GLY A 142 -6.97 -21.97 -1.83
C GLY A 142 -7.16 -20.51 -1.39
N LEU A 143 -6.07 -19.85 -1.02
CA LEU A 143 -6.11 -18.42 -0.66
C LEU A 143 -6.51 -17.54 -1.86
N ALA A 144 -6.02 -17.84 -3.06
CA ALA A 144 -6.42 -17.13 -4.28
C ALA A 144 -7.92 -17.30 -4.57
N TRP A 145 -8.47 -18.51 -4.38
CA TRP A 145 -9.90 -18.75 -4.49
C TRP A 145 -10.71 -17.92 -3.50
N VAL A 146 -10.28 -17.85 -2.22
CA VAL A 146 -10.91 -17.00 -1.21
C VAL A 146 -10.93 -15.53 -1.65
N CYS A 147 -9.81 -15.02 -2.16
CA CYS A 147 -9.74 -13.65 -2.69
C CYS A 147 -10.74 -13.45 -3.84
N GLU A 148 -10.84 -14.40 -4.76
CA GLU A 148 -11.78 -14.35 -5.87
C GLU A 148 -13.23 -14.30 -5.39
N GLN A 149 -13.60 -15.15 -4.42
CA GLN A 149 -14.95 -15.15 -3.83
C GLN A 149 -15.24 -13.84 -3.09
N ALA A 150 -14.29 -13.34 -2.29
CA ALA A 150 -14.42 -12.05 -1.62
C ALA A 150 -14.64 -10.90 -2.60
N LEU A 151 -13.89 -10.85 -3.72
CA LEU A 151 -14.08 -9.84 -4.75
C LEU A 151 -15.48 -9.90 -5.39
N ARG A 152 -16.09 -11.08 -5.49
CA ARG A 152 -17.45 -11.26 -6.04
C ARG A 152 -18.56 -10.88 -5.07
N CYS A 153 -18.28 -10.83 -3.77
CA CYS A 153 -19.29 -10.46 -2.77
C CYS A 153 -19.69 -8.99 -2.93
N ARG A 154 -21.00 -8.73 -3.02
CA ARG A 154 -21.54 -7.39 -3.28
C ARG A 154 -21.12 -6.36 -2.23
N ASP A 155 -21.05 -6.74 -0.96
CA ASP A 155 -20.79 -5.84 0.16
C ASP A 155 -19.31 -5.71 0.51
N VAL A 156 -18.40 -6.25 -0.32
CA VAL A 156 -16.97 -6.09 -0.14
C VAL A 156 -16.48 -4.87 -0.91
N LEU A 157 -15.80 -3.95 -0.23
CA LEU A 157 -15.24 -2.72 -0.80
C LEU A 157 -13.86 -2.98 -1.44
N ALA A 158 -13.04 -3.76 -0.74
CA ALA A 158 -11.68 -4.08 -1.13
C ALA A 158 -11.21 -5.38 -0.48
N VAL A 159 -10.18 -5.98 -1.06
CA VAL A 159 -9.53 -7.17 -0.53
C VAL A 159 -8.05 -6.86 -0.31
N LEU A 160 -7.54 -7.18 0.87
CA LEU A 160 -6.13 -7.21 1.21
C LEU A 160 -5.72 -8.67 1.37
N ALA A 161 -4.73 -9.13 0.64
CA ALA A 161 -4.32 -10.52 0.67
C ALA A 161 -2.80 -10.66 0.81
N TRP A 162 -2.37 -11.60 1.63
CA TRP A 162 -0.96 -12.00 1.77
C TRP A 162 -0.81 -13.37 1.15
N LEU A 163 -0.30 -13.41 -0.07
CA LEU A 163 -0.16 -14.65 -0.83
C LEU A 163 1.30 -15.03 -1.05
N PRO A 164 1.60 -16.34 -1.13
CA PRO A 164 2.96 -16.80 -1.31
C PRO A 164 3.59 -16.31 -2.62
N ALA A 165 4.91 -16.15 -2.61
CA ALA A 165 5.67 -15.69 -3.77
C ALA A 165 5.53 -16.61 -4.99
N GLY A 166 5.39 -17.92 -4.76
CA GLY A 166 5.30 -18.96 -5.80
C GLY A 166 3.92 -19.12 -6.46
N LEU A 167 2.96 -18.20 -6.22
CA LEU A 167 1.62 -18.32 -6.82
C LEU A 167 1.70 -18.34 -8.36
N PRO A 168 1.05 -19.32 -9.04
CA PRO A 168 1.07 -19.41 -10.49
C PRO A 168 0.51 -18.19 -11.20
N MET A 169 1.07 -17.84 -12.36
CA MET A 169 0.61 -16.70 -13.16
C MET A 169 -0.87 -16.81 -13.57
N ALA A 170 -1.37 -18.02 -13.78
CA ALA A 170 -2.79 -18.25 -14.07
C ALA A 170 -3.69 -17.74 -12.95
N GLU A 171 -3.34 -18.01 -11.69
CA GLU A 171 -4.08 -17.53 -10.52
C GLU A 171 -4.02 -16.00 -10.41
N LEU A 172 -2.85 -15.40 -10.61
CA LEU A 172 -2.72 -13.94 -10.61
C LEU A 172 -3.57 -13.27 -11.71
N ARG A 173 -3.67 -13.89 -12.89
CA ARG A 173 -4.55 -13.40 -13.96
C ARG A 173 -6.03 -13.52 -13.58
N ARG A 174 -6.42 -14.62 -12.96
CA ARG A 174 -7.80 -14.81 -12.47
C ARG A 174 -8.18 -13.74 -11.44
N LEU A 175 -7.29 -13.47 -10.48
CA LEU A 175 -7.48 -12.42 -9.47
C LEU A 175 -7.59 -11.03 -10.11
N GLN A 176 -6.72 -10.71 -11.07
CA GLN A 176 -6.81 -9.46 -11.81
C GLN A 176 -8.15 -9.33 -12.56
N TRP A 177 -8.61 -10.40 -13.18
CA TRP A 177 -9.90 -10.39 -13.88
C TRP A 177 -11.09 -10.26 -12.92
N ALA A 178 -11.05 -10.94 -11.78
CA ALA A 178 -12.07 -10.81 -10.75
C ALA A 178 -12.15 -9.37 -10.21
N ALA A 179 -11.02 -8.74 -9.93
CA ALA A 179 -10.96 -7.35 -9.51
C ALA A 179 -11.54 -6.42 -10.59
N ALA A 180 -11.16 -6.61 -11.86
CA ALA A 180 -11.64 -5.82 -12.98
C ALA A 180 -13.16 -5.96 -13.22
N ALA A 181 -13.67 -7.18 -13.18
CA ALA A 181 -15.09 -7.46 -13.39
C ALA A 181 -15.98 -6.82 -12.34
N GLN A 182 -15.50 -6.68 -11.11
CA GLN A 182 -16.25 -6.12 -9.98
C GLN A 182 -15.94 -4.64 -9.71
N GLY A 183 -14.97 -4.05 -10.42
CA GLY A 183 -14.54 -2.67 -10.20
C GLY A 183 -13.93 -2.42 -8.81
N ARG A 184 -13.34 -3.45 -8.18
CA ARG A 184 -12.81 -3.41 -6.80
C ARG A 184 -11.30 -3.43 -6.78
N ILE A 185 -10.72 -3.00 -5.68
CA ILE A 185 -9.27 -3.07 -5.49
C ILE A 185 -8.93 -4.38 -4.79
N LEU A 186 -7.89 -5.06 -5.29
CA LEU A 186 -7.19 -6.13 -4.59
C LEU A 186 -5.77 -5.64 -4.32
N TRP A 187 -5.40 -5.41 -3.06
CA TRP A 187 -4.02 -5.24 -2.64
C TRP A 187 -3.44 -6.61 -2.31
N LEU A 188 -2.45 -7.00 -3.07
CA LEU A 188 -1.78 -8.29 -2.96
C LEU A 188 -0.37 -8.11 -2.41
N TRP A 189 -0.17 -8.50 -1.15
CA TRP A 189 1.14 -8.51 -0.51
C TRP A 189 1.87 -9.80 -0.80
N ARG A 190 3.15 -9.66 -1.19
CA ARG A 190 4.05 -10.78 -1.47
C ARG A 190 5.44 -10.47 -0.98
N GLU A 191 6.22 -11.51 -0.71
CA GLU A 191 7.61 -11.36 -0.36
C GLU A 191 8.44 -10.75 -1.51
N ALA A 192 9.42 -9.89 -1.17
CA ALA A 192 10.22 -9.14 -2.15
C ALA A 192 11.00 -10.04 -3.11
N SER A 193 11.29 -11.30 -2.75
CA SER A 193 11.88 -12.32 -3.64
C SER A 193 11.09 -12.50 -4.94
N ALA A 194 9.79 -12.25 -4.92
CA ALA A 194 8.95 -12.27 -6.12
C ALA A 194 9.32 -11.17 -7.13
N ALA A 195 10.03 -10.10 -6.71
CA ALA A 195 10.52 -9.06 -7.61
C ALA A 195 11.65 -9.55 -8.52
N LEU A 196 12.45 -10.49 -8.04
CA LEU A 196 13.59 -11.07 -8.75
C LEU A 196 13.17 -12.14 -9.75
N GLN A 197 11.92 -12.59 -9.68
CA GLN A 197 11.40 -13.53 -10.68
C GLN A 197 11.23 -12.78 -12.01
N THR A 198 11.85 -13.30 -13.06
CA THR A 198 11.75 -12.78 -14.44
C THR A 198 10.35 -12.89 -15.02
N VAL A 199 9.42 -13.52 -14.30
CA VAL A 199 8.03 -13.71 -14.69
C VAL A 199 7.27 -12.39 -14.58
N ALA A 200 6.69 -11.96 -15.70
CA ALA A 200 5.85 -10.76 -15.73
C ALA A 200 4.66 -10.90 -14.78
N SER A 201 4.41 -9.86 -13.94
CA SER A 201 3.22 -9.82 -13.08
C SER A 201 1.96 -9.50 -13.87
N ALA A 202 0.84 -10.14 -13.52
CA ALA A 202 -0.49 -9.83 -14.06
C ALA A 202 -1.02 -8.48 -13.54
N ALA A 203 -0.49 -7.96 -12.44
CA ALA A 203 -0.90 -6.68 -11.87
C ALA A 203 -0.56 -5.51 -12.80
N PRO A 204 -1.48 -4.58 -13.04
CA PRO A 204 -1.20 -3.35 -13.79
C PRO A 204 -0.35 -2.35 -13.00
N LEU A 205 -0.34 -2.46 -11.67
CA LEU A 205 0.46 -1.66 -10.76
C LEU A 205 1.24 -2.56 -9.82
N ARG A 206 2.55 -2.33 -9.72
CA ARG A 206 3.45 -3.11 -8.86
C ARG A 206 4.42 -2.18 -8.14
N LEU A 207 4.48 -2.31 -6.84
CA LEU A 207 5.34 -1.49 -5.98
C LEU A 207 6.20 -2.40 -5.10
N GLN A 208 7.39 -1.93 -4.80
CA GLN A 208 8.17 -2.43 -3.68
C GLN A 208 8.11 -1.42 -2.55
N VAL A 209 7.87 -1.89 -1.34
CA VAL A 209 7.70 -1.05 -0.16
C VAL A 209 8.60 -1.53 0.96
N VAL A 210 9.35 -0.60 1.53
CA VAL A 210 10.26 -0.87 2.64
C VAL A 210 10.07 0.22 3.69
N THR A 211 9.95 -0.16 4.95
CA THR A 211 9.98 0.78 6.06
C THR A 211 11.42 1.14 6.37
N GLU A 212 11.78 2.40 6.25
CA GLU A 212 13.05 2.95 6.72
C GLU A 212 12.83 3.55 8.09
N LEU A 213 13.49 2.97 9.10
CA LEU A 213 13.46 3.50 10.45
C LEU A 213 14.24 4.79 10.49
N GLY A 214 13.70 5.79 11.21
CA GLY A 214 14.43 7.04 11.42
C GLY A 214 15.60 6.86 12.37
N GLU A 215 16.57 7.76 12.28
CA GLU A 215 17.67 7.83 13.26
C GLU A 215 17.19 8.57 14.51
N PRO A 216 17.39 7.99 15.72
CA PRO A 216 17.06 8.69 16.95
C PRO A 216 18.04 9.85 17.20
N GLY A 217 17.52 11.03 17.55
CA GLY A 217 18.30 12.20 17.94
C GLY A 217 17.76 13.52 17.39
N GLU A 218 18.26 14.63 17.93
CA GLU A 218 17.99 15.96 17.39
C GLU A 218 18.59 16.09 15.98
N GLY A 219 17.75 16.31 14.96
CA GLY A 219 18.17 16.34 13.55
C GLY A 219 18.23 14.99 12.85
N GLY A 220 17.83 13.89 13.50
CA GLY A 220 17.75 12.58 12.89
C GLY A 220 16.73 12.51 11.74
N THR A 221 16.95 11.60 10.79
CA THR A 221 16.06 11.40 9.65
C THR A 221 14.73 10.79 10.15
N PRO A 222 13.56 11.37 9.84
CA PRO A 222 12.30 10.78 10.25
C PRO A 222 12.05 9.43 9.58
N ALA A 223 11.38 8.52 10.29
CA ALA A 223 10.95 7.25 9.71
C ALA A 223 10.06 7.48 8.49
N CYS A 224 10.26 6.72 7.43
CA CYS A 224 9.49 6.84 6.19
C CYS A 224 9.25 5.49 5.53
N LEU A 225 8.27 5.44 4.62
CA LEU A 225 8.13 4.35 3.67
C LEU A 225 8.89 4.70 2.40
N ARG A 226 9.85 3.88 2.02
CA ARG A 226 10.47 3.93 0.71
C ARG A 226 9.64 3.09 -0.26
N VAL A 227 9.07 3.74 -1.25
CA VAL A 227 8.19 3.12 -2.26
C VAL A 227 8.82 3.22 -3.63
N GLN A 228 9.14 2.08 -4.23
CA GLN A 228 9.62 1.96 -5.60
C GLN A 228 8.50 1.46 -6.51
N LEU A 229 8.15 2.25 -7.53
CA LEU A 229 7.19 1.82 -8.54
C LEU A 229 7.90 0.93 -9.57
N LEU A 230 7.67 -0.38 -9.48
CA LEU A 230 8.29 -1.37 -10.38
C LEU A 230 7.53 -1.50 -11.70
N LYS A 231 6.22 -1.31 -11.67
CA LYS A 231 5.36 -1.36 -12.85
C LYS A 231 4.18 -0.40 -12.68
N ARG A 232 3.93 0.43 -13.66
CA ARG A 232 2.74 1.28 -13.76
C ARG A 232 2.42 1.55 -15.22
N ARG A 233 1.21 2.04 -15.49
CA ARG A 233 0.90 2.65 -16.78
C ARG A 233 1.55 4.03 -16.83
N GLY A 234 2.36 4.30 -17.84
CA GLY A 234 3.10 5.54 -18.00
C GLY A 234 4.61 5.37 -17.92
N PRO A 235 5.37 6.47 -17.89
CA PRO A 235 6.84 6.43 -17.87
C PRO A 235 7.34 5.79 -16.56
N ALA A 236 8.48 5.11 -16.64
CA ALA A 236 9.14 4.56 -15.46
C ALA A 236 9.50 5.67 -14.46
N LEU A 237 9.45 5.36 -13.18
CA LEU A 237 9.94 6.25 -12.14
C LEU A 237 11.38 5.82 -11.78
N GLU A 238 12.33 6.72 -12.00
CA GLU A 238 13.76 6.41 -11.81
C GLU A 238 14.15 6.31 -10.34
N HIS A 239 13.50 7.09 -9.50
CA HIS A 239 13.83 7.19 -8.07
C HIS A 239 12.67 6.74 -7.19
N PRO A 240 12.97 6.05 -6.06
CA PRO A 240 11.95 5.69 -5.10
C PRO A 240 11.37 6.94 -4.42
N LEU A 241 10.09 6.85 -4.06
CA LEU A 241 9.42 7.85 -3.25
C LEU A 241 9.72 7.61 -1.77
N LYS A 242 9.88 8.67 -1.01
CA LYS A 242 9.91 8.63 0.45
C LYS A 242 8.61 9.23 0.97
N LEU A 243 7.75 8.37 1.52
CA LEU A 243 6.48 8.77 2.11
C LEU A 243 6.70 8.92 3.62
N PRO A 244 6.44 10.08 4.21
CA PRO A 244 6.59 10.25 5.64
C PRO A 244 5.63 9.31 6.38
N LEU A 245 6.13 8.63 7.40
CA LEU A 245 5.30 7.87 8.32
C LEU A 245 4.60 8.86 9.25
N HIS A 246 3.37 9.20 8.92
CA HIS A 246 2.53 10.00 9.79
C HIS A 246 1.99 9.08 10.89
N HIS A 247 2.68 9.06 12.03
CA HIS A 247 2.19 8.40 13.24
C HIS A 247 1.09 9.24 13.90
N TRP A 248 0.10 9.66 13.12
CA TRP A 248 -0.98 10.53 13.59
C TRP A 248 -1.70 9.95 14.83
N ALA A 249 -1.85 8.61 14.93
CA ALA A 249 -2.44 7.97 16.10
C ALA A 249 -1.48 7.85 17.30
N TRP A 250 -0.17 7.93 17.07
CA TRP A 250 0.84 7.75 18.11
C TRP A 250 1.56 9.05 18.46
N GLN A 251 1.51 10.06 17.62
CA GLN A 251 2.21 11.33 17.88
C GLN A 251 1.73 11.95 19.18
N ASP A 252 0.41 12.03 19.40
CA ASP A 252 -0.15 12.59 20.62
C ASP A 252 0.20 11.74 21.86
N VAL A 253 0.20 10.40 21.71
CA VAL A 253 0.56 9.48 22.79
C VAL A 253 2.06 9.57 23.10
N LEU A 254 2.91 9.58 22.07
CA LEU A 254 4.36 9.71 22.23
C LEU A 254 4.75 11.08 22.77
N GLN A 255 4.11 12.16 22.30
CA GLN A 255 4.30 13.50 22.84
C GLN A 255 3.84 13.58 24.31
N ALA A 256 2.69 13.01 24.64
CA ALA A 256 2.22 12.94 26.02
C ALA A 256 3.15 12.13 26.91
N GLN A 257 3.71 11.02 26.41
CA GLN A 257 4.73 10.23 27.13
C GLN A 257 6.04 11.01 27.30
N ALA A 258 6.52 11.67 26.25
CA ALA A 258 7.71 12.50 26.31
C ALA A 258 7.55 13.63 27.33
N GLN A 259 6.41 14.34 27.29
CA GLN A 259 6.09 15.39 28.26
C GLN A 259 5.99 14.87 29.69
N ARG A 260 5.42 13.67 29.90
CA ARG A 260 5.40 13.03 31.24
C ARG A 260 6.80 12.71 31.74
N ARG A 261 7.68 12.15 30.87
CA ARG A 261 9.08 11.86 31.23
C ARG A 261 9.84 13.13 31.58
N THR A 262 9.68 14.20 30.79
CA THR A 262 10.31 15.50 31.07
C THR A 262 9.84 16.05 32.41
N ARG A 263 8.53 16.06 32.68
CA ARG A 263 7.97 16.51 33.97
C ARG A 263 8.49 15.70 35.14
N GLN A 264 8.54 14.37 35.02
CA GLN A 264 9.09 13.50 36.07
C GLN A 264 10.60 13.74 36.29
N ALA A 265 11.35 13.98 35.23
CA ALA A 265 12.77 14.34 35.34
C ALA A 265 12.95 15.70 36.03
N ASP A 266 12.15 16.70 35.66
CA ASP A 266 12.16 18.01 36.29
C ASP A 266 11.71 17.99 37.77
N GLU A 267 10.75 17.14 38.08
CA GLU A 267 10.30 16.92 39.47
C GLU A 267 11.37 16.21 40.29
N ALA A 268 12.02 15.18 39.74
CA ALA A 268 13.12 14.47 40.36
C ALA A 268 14.33 15.41 40.59
N GLN A 269 14.68 16.24 39.58
CA GLN A 269 15.74 17.23 39.74
C GLN A 269 15.38 18.28 40.80
N ARG A 270 14.16 18.80 40.84
CA ARG A 270 13.71 19.75 41.86
C ARG A 270 13.73 19.12 43.27
N TRP A 271 13.33 17.85 43.38
CA TRP A 271 13.41 17.11 44.62
C TRP A 271 14.84 16.95 45.12
N LEU A 272 15.78 16.59 44.25
CA LEU A 272 17.21 16.47 44.52
C LEU A 272 17.83 17.81 44.94
N HIS A 273 17.47 18.92 44.29
CA HIS A 273 17.97 20.24 44.64
C HIS A 273 17.36 20.78 45.95
N GLY A 274 16.10 20.43 46.23
CA GLY A 274 15.41 20.87 47.44
C GLY A 274 15.76 20.07 48.70
N HIS A 275 16.19 18.82 48.58
CA HIS A 275 16.45 17.91 49.68
C HIS A 275 17.90 17.42 49.74
N GLY A 276 18.75 17.82 48.79
CA GLY A 276 20.16 17.40 48.72
C GLY A 276 21.04 17.80 49.92
N GLN A 277 20.52 18.61 50.84
CA GLN A 277 21.21 18.96 52.07
C GLN A 277 20.79 18.14 53.32
N LEU A 278 19.85 17.21 53.18
CA LEU A 278 19.25 16.47 54.28
C LEU A 278 19.42 14.94 54.24
N LEU A 279 20.30 14.42 53.41
CA LEU A 279 20.56 12.96 53.39
C LEU A 279 21.75 12.61 54.32
N PRO A 280 21.55 11.85 55.42
CA PRO A 280 22.63 11.20 56.11
C PRO A 280 23.32 10.19 55.17
N ALA A 281 24.61 9.98 55.39
CA ALA A 281 25.54 9.25 54.51
C ALA A 281 25.30 7.71 54.35
N GLU A 282 24.04 7.26 54.42
CA GLU A 282 23.68 5.82 54.30
C GLU A 282 22.51 5.62 53.35
N ALA A 283 22.77 5.65 52.02
CA ALA A 283 21.89 4.98 51.06
C ALA A 283 22.60 4.69 49.73
N PRO A 284 23.37 3.57 49.64
CA PRO A 284 23.97 3.16 48.36
C PRO A 284 23.00 2.60 47.31
N ALA A 285 21.70 2.45 47.64
CA ALA A 285 20.74 1.76 46.76
C ALA A 285 20.10 2.62 45.68
N LEU A 286 20.09 3.98 45.81
CA LEU A 286 19.43 4.86 44.86
C LEU A 286 20.32 5.35 43.71
N GLN A 287 21.63 5.21 43.81
CA GLN A 287 22.56 5.57 42.73
C GLN A 287 22.60 4.52 41.59
N ALA A 288 22.25 3.26 41.86
CA ALA A 288 22.22 2.22 40.83
C ALA A 288 21.06 2.38 39.84
N ALA A 289 19.95 3.02 40.24
CA ALA A 289 18.80 3.22 39.36
C ALA A 289 18.98 4.36 38.35
N ALA A 290 19.91 5.29 38.59
CA ALA A 290 20.16 6.40 37.68
C ALA A 290 21.09 6.04 36.51
N HIS A 291 21.86 4.95 36.62
CA HIS A 291 22.78 4.49 35.56
C HIS A 291 22.18 3.46 34.58
N THR A 292 20.94 2.99 34.83
CA THR A 292 20.27 1.98 33.96
C THR A 292 19.28 2.62 32.97
N LEU A 293 19.17 3.94 32.94
CA LEU A 293 18.25 4.69 32.08
C LEU A 293 18.96 5.69 31.15
N GLY A 294 20.25 5.44 30.88
CA GLY A 294 21.03 6.17 29.85
C GLY A 294 21.08 5.44 28.54
#